data_7713b2046bf411685e8926e30bfe88bc
#
_entry.id   7713b2046bf411685e8926e30bfe88bc
#
_cell.length_a   1.000
_cell.length_b   1.000
_cell.length_c   1.000
_cell.angle_alpha   90.00
_cell.angle_beta   90.00
_cell.angle_gamma   90.00
#
_symmetry.space_group_name_H-M   'P 1'
#
loop_
_entity.id
_entity.type
_entity.pdbx_description
1 polymer ?
#
loop_
_entity_poly.entity_id
_entity_poly.type
_entity_poly.pdbx_seq_one_letter_code
_entity_poly.pdbx_strand_id
1 'polypeptide(L)'
;MGAVAQKILEIQKAIRAMKKDGRGFNYEYLTGDKLLGFIRPKMDELGLLLMPEVSNITTHEVTYTAFKGQQQYQKTEILYLVEMTMTWVDAETGDTLIQKWAGSGMNDFDKGFGSALTYGERYYLMKLFHIQTDSDDVDAVNVERSRIMEQADQSASQNPGRTRKKFTPDEYARCVMAAAQGLSNARGETMREVFLRTGPTAEELKKFDNDVINTKKLNQNGK
;
A
#
# COMPACT_ATOMS: atom_id res chain seq x y z
N MET A 1 -5.00 -32.03 -25.00
CA MET A 1 -5.03 -30.87 -24.11
C MET A 1 -6.44 -30.80 -23.56
N GLY A 2 -6.67 -30.81 -22.24
CA GLY A 2 -8.01 -30.84 -21.67
C GLY A 2 -8.83 -29.61 -22.05
N ALA A 3 -10.15 -29.77 -22.14
CA ALA A 3 -11.06 -28.69 -22.53
C ALA A 3 -10.92 -27.43 -21.60
N VAL A 4 -10.80 -27.67 -20.30
CA VAL A 4 -10.55 -26.58 -19.31
C VAL A 4 -9.30 -25.76 -19.64
N ALA A 5 -8.19 -26.44 -19.99
CA ALA A 5 -6.94 -25.73 -20.30
C ALA A 5 -7.03 -24.86 -21.56
N GLN A 6 -7.81 -25.32 -22.56
CA GLN A 6 -8.07 -24.51 -23.77
C GLN A 6 -8.90 -23.27 -23.44
N LYS A 7 -9.96 -23.40 -22.64
CA LYS A 7 -10.82 -22.29 -22.22
C LYS A 7 -10.05 -21.27 -21.35
N ILE A 8 -9.19 -21.73 -20.44
CA ILE A 8 -8.28 -20.83 -19.68
C ILE A 8 -7.34 -20.07 -20.62
N LEU A 9 -6.76 -20.74 -21.63
CA LEU A 9 -5.89 -20.09 -22.61
C LEU A 9 -6.63 -19.01 -23.42
N GLU A 10 -7.91 -19.22 -23.75
CA GLU A 10 -8.74 -18.22 -24.42
C GLU A 10 -8.95 -16.97 -23.58
N ILE A 11 -9.23 -17.14 -22.28
CA ILE A 11 -9.31 -16.01 -21.33
C ILE A 11 -7.98 -15.26 -21.26
N GLN A 12 -6.85 -15.97 -21.18
CA GLN A 12 -5.52 -15.34 -21.16
C GLN A 12 -5.24 -14.53 -22.44
N LYS A 13 -5.67 -15.02 -23.61
CA LYS A 13 -5.53 -14.32 -24.88
C LYS A 13 -6.39 -13.05 -24.92
N ALA A 14 -7.63 -13.14 -24.45
CA ALA A 14 -8.54 -11.99 -24.37
C ALA A 14 -7.96 -10.87 -23.49
N ILE A 15 -7.43 -11.22 -22.33
CA ILE A 15 -6.75 -10.28 -21.41
C ILE A 15 -5.56 -9.60 -22.09
N ARG A 16 -4.73 -10.34 -22.82
CA ARG A 16 -3.56 -9.78 -23.55
C ARG A 16 -3.97 -8.83 -24.67
N ALA A 17 -5.04 -9.14 -25.39
CA ALA A 17 -5.55 -8.29 -26.47
C ALA A 17 -6.01 -6.94 -25.94
N MET A 18 -6.75 -6.92 -24.84
CA MET A 18 -7.21 -5.67 -24.21
C MET A 18 -6.06 -4.78 -23.72
N LYS A 19 -4.97 -5.38 -23.23
CA LYS A 19 -3.78 -4.65 -22.82
C LYS A 19 -3.11 -3.92 -23.99
N LYS A 20 -3.12 -4.52 -25.18
CA LYS A 20 -2.56 -3.93 -26.41
C LYS A 20 -3.39 -2.77 -26.97
N ASP A 21 -4.71 -2.83 -26.81
CA ASP A 21 -5.63 -1.83 -27.36
C ASP A 21 -5.75 -0.56 -26.51
N GLY A 22 -4.92 -0.39 -25.49
CA GLY A 22 -4.96 0.75 -24.58
C GLY A 22 -6.22 0.83 -23.72
N ARG A 23 -7.10 -0.17 -23.79
CA ARG A 23 -8.28 -0.33 -22.93
C ARG A 23 -7.92 -0.99 -21.60
N GLY A 24 -6.62 -1.02 -21.30
CA GLY A 24 -6.06 -1.68 -20.15
C GLY A 24 -6.47 -1.02 -18.85
N PHE A 25 -6.54 -1.85 -17.84
CA PHE A 25 -6.71 -1.49 -16.46
C PHE A 25 -5.73 -0.38 -16.04
N ASN A 26 -6.22 0.59 -15.28
CA ASN A 26 -5.36 1.47 -14.51
C ASN A 26 -4.83 0.64 -13.33
N TYR A 27 -3.58 0.22 -13.39
CA TYR A 27 -3.00 -0.86 -12.57
C TYR A 27 -2.69 -0.47 -11.12
N GLU A 28 -2.92 0.76 -10.69
CA GLU A 28 -2.58 1.21 -9.34
C GLU A 28 -3.21 0.36 -8.22
N TYR A 29 -4.41 -0.20 -8.44
CA TYR A 29 -5.02 -1.17 -7.54
C TYR A 29 -6.14 -1.95 -8.26
N LEU A 30 -5.88 -3.18 -8.64
CA LEU A 30 -6.90 -4.06 -9.21
C LEU A 30 -7.71 -4.71 -8.08
N THR A 31 -8.91 -4.17 -7.81
CA THR A 31 -9.84 -4.78 -6.85
C THR A 31 -10.36 -6.13 -7.35
N GLY A 32 -10.77 -7.01 -6.42
CA GLY A 32 -11.42 -8.28 -6.78
C GLY A 32 -12.62 -8.10 -7.71
N ASP A 33 -13.44 -7.07 -7.46
CA ASP A 33 -14.61 -6.76 -8.28
C ASP A 33 -14.25 -6.39 -9.72
N LYS A 34 -13.21 -5.58 -9.91
CA LYS A 34 -12.72 -5.22 -11.25
C LYS A 34 -12.17 -6.45 -11.98
N LEU A 35 -11.42 -7.29 -11.28
CA LEU A 35 -10.86 -8.51 -11.82
C LEU A 35 -11.96 -9.49 -12.25
N LEU A 36 -12.90 -9.77 -11.36
CA LEU A 36 -14.03 -10.66 -11.62
C LEU A 36 -14.98 -10.10 -12.68
N GLY A 37 -15.26 -8.79 -12.64
CA GLY A 37 -16.07 -8.11 -13.65
C GLY A 37 -15.52 -8.25 -15.06
N PHE A 38 -14.23 -8.48 -15.17
CA PHE A 38 -13.54 -8.70 -16.44
C PHE A 38 -13.47 -10.16 -16.85
N ILE A 39 -13.14 -11.07 -15.93
CA ILE A 39 -12.95 -12.50 -16.22
C ILE A 39 -14.29 -13.22 -16.35
N ARG A 40 -15.27 -12.92 -15.49
CA ARG A 40 -16.56 -13.62 -15.39
C ARG A 40 -17.34 -13.63 -16.71
N PRO A 41 -17.53 -12.53 -17.47
CA PRO A 41 -18.24 -12.61 -18.73
C PRO A 41 -17.63 -13.59 -19.72
N LYS A 42 -16.31 -13.72 -19.70
CA LYS A 42 -15.62 -14.68 -20.58
C LYS A 42 -15.72 -16.12 -20.06
N MET A 43 -15.74 -16.31 -18.73
CA MET A 43 -16.02 -17.62 -18.13
C MET A 43 -17.44 -18.09 -18.49
N ASP A 44 -18.43 -17.20 -18.38
CA ASP A 44 -19.83 -17.47 -18.69
C ASP A 44 -19.99 -17.85 -20.17
N GLU A 45 -19.37 -17.08 -21.10
CA GLU A 45 -19.36 -17.36 -22.54
C GLU A 45 -18.78 -18.76 -22.87
N LEU A 46 -17.74 -19.15 -22.15
CA LEU A 46 -17.04 -20.42 -22.37
C LEU A 46 -17.62 -21.58 -21.56
N GLY A 47 -18.63 -21.35 -20.71
CA GLY A 47 -19.15 -22.38 -19.81
C GLY A 47 -18.09 -22.92 -18.84
N LEU A 48 -17.22 -22.06 -18.34
CA LEU A 48 -16.15 -22.40 -17.42
C LEU A 48 -16.47 -21.96 -16.01
N LEU A 49 -16.44 -22.90 -15.05
CA LEU A 49 -16.70 -22.64 -13.64
C LEU A 49 -15.43 -22.73 -12.82
N LEU A 50 -15.31 -21.88 -11.80
CA LEU A 50 -14.32 -22.01 -10.74
C LEU A 50 -15.03 -22.29 -9.41
N MET A 51 -14.65 -23.39 -8.75
CA MET A 51 -15.17 -23.82 -7.46
C MET A 51 -14.04 -23.83 -6.43
N PRO A 52 -13.89 -22.75 -5.63
CA PRO A 52 -12.93 -22.74 -4.53
C PRO A 52 -13.45 -23.54 -3.34
N GLU A 53 -12.60 -24.33 -2.74
CA GLU A 53 -12.84 -25.09 -1.52
C GLU A 53 -11.74 -24.82 -0.51
N VAL A 54 -12.11 -24.55 0.75
CA VAL A 54 -11.15 -24.45 1.85
C VAL A 54 -10.80 -25.85 2.34
N SER A 55 -9.55 -26.24 2.19
CA SER A 55 -9.07 -27.56 2.60
C SER A 55 -8.44 -27.59 3.99
N ASN A 56 -7.86 -26.46 4.44
CA ASN A 56 -7.29 -26.34 5.79
C ASN A 56 -7.23 -24.87 6.25
N ILE A 57 -7.30 -24.67 7.56
CA ILE A 57 -7.14 -23.35 8.21
C ILE A 57 -6.20 -23.50 9.39
N THR A 58 -5.14 -22.69 9.40
CA THR A 58 -4.23 -22.56 10.54
C THR A 58 -4.26 -21.14 11.04
N THR A 59 -4.27 -20.94 12.35
CA THR A 59 -4.28 -19.63 12.99
C THR A 59 -3.07 -19.43 13.89
N HIS A 60 -2.54 -18.20 13.92
CA HIS A 60 -1.47 -17.80 14.83
C HIS A 60 -1.81 -16.44 15.46
N GLU A 61 -1.63 -16.32 16.74
CA GLU A 61 -1.66 -15.02 17.41
C GLU A 61 -0.36 -14.28 17.16
N VAL A 62 -0.46 -13.04 16.68
CA VAL A 62 0.68 -12.17 16.42
C VAL A 62 0.53 -10.92 17.27
N THR A 63 1.42 -10.75 18.25
CA THR A 63 1.47 -9.56 19.09
C THR A 63 2.63 -8.68 18.66
N TYR A 64 2.34 -7.42 18.38
CA TYR A 64 3.34 -6.45 17.98
C TYR A 64 3.07 -5.07 18.59
N THR A 65 4.09 -4.23 18.58
CA THR A 65 3.97 -2.86 19.03
C THR A 65 3.36 -1.99 17.94
N ALA A 66 2.24 -1.37 18.25
CA ALA A 66 1.58 -0.39 17.37
C ALA A 66 1.66 1.03 17.98
N PHE A 67 1.48 2.03 17.13
CA PHE A 67 1.54 3.44 17.53
C PHE A 67 0.22 4.15 17.16
N LYS A 68 -0.30 4.94 18.10
CA LYS A 68 -1.40 5.88 17.88
C LYS A 68 -0.91 7.28 18.20
N GLY A 69 -0.48 8.00 17.18
CA GLY A 69 0.30 9.23 17.37
C GLY A 69 1.66 8.93 18.02
N GLN A 70 1.92 9.49 19.19
CA GLN A 70 3.13 9.21 19.97
C GLN A 70 2.95 8.11 21.03
N GLN A 71 1.75 7.61 21.22
CA GLN A 71 1.45 6.59 22.21
C GLN A 71 1.72 5.21 21.63
N GLN A 72 2.59 4.46 22.29
CA GLN A 72 2.91 3.08 21.99
C GLN A 72 1.94 2.14 22.74
N TYR A 73 1.44 1.11 22.07
CA TYR A 73 0.61 0.08 22.69
C TYR A 73 0.88 -1.28 22.05
N GLN A 74 0.59 -2.35 22.78
CA GLN A 74 0.62 -3.70 22.26
C GLN A 74 -0.69 -4.01 21.54
N LYS A 75 -0.58 -4.52 20.32
CA LYS A 75 -1.71 -4.99 19.53
C LYS A 75 -1.54 -6.47 19.24
N THR A 76 -2.59 -7.24 19.52
CA THR A 76 -2.65 -8.66 19.14
C THR A 76 -3.64 -8.82 18.00
N GLU A 77 -3.22 -9.50 16.95
CA GLU A 77 -4.05 -9.87 15.80
C GLU A 77 -3.92 -11.36 15.54
N ILE A 78 -4.94 -11.92 14.88
CA ILE A 78 -4.94 -13.31 14.46
C ILE A 78 -4.55 -13.37 12.99
N LEU A 79 -3.46 -14.07 12.70
CA LEU A 79 -3.05 -14.42 11.35
C LEU A 79 -3.76 -15.72 10.96
N TYR A 80 -4.54 -15.66 9.89
CA TYR A 80 -5.16 -16.81 9.25
C TYR A 80 -4.33 -17.24 8.06
N LEU A 81 -3.94 -18.52 8.03
CA LEU A 81 -3.35 -19.19 6.87
C LEU A 81 -4.40 -20.18 6.36
N VAL A 82 -4.83 -20.00 5.12
CA VAL A 82 -5.91 -20.78 4.51
C VAL A 82 -5.36 -21.53 3.30
N GLU A 83 -5.47 -22.85 3.32
CA GLU A 83 -5.20 -23.68 2.16
C GLU A 83 -6.50 -23.89 1.39
N MET A 84 -6.43 -23.76 0.09
CA MET A 84 -7.58 -23.85 -0.82
C MET A 84 -7.30 -24.81 -1.97
N THR A 85 -8.35 -25.49 -2.37
CA THR A 85 -8.38 -26.27 -3.62
C THR A 85 -9.24 -25.50 -4.62
N MET A 86 -8.64 -25.14 -5.74
CA MET A 86 -9.27 -24.38 -6.83
C MET A 86 -9.61 -25.36 -7.95
N THR A 87 -10.89 -25.73 -8.09
CA THR A 87 -11.35 -26.66 -9.10
C THR A 87 -12.02 -25.91 -10.25
N TRP A 88 -11.39 -25.97 -11.41
CA TRP A 88 -11.99 -25.51 -12.66
C TRP A 88 -12.79 -26.66 -13.29
N VAL A 89 -13.98 -26.34 -13.78
CA VAL A 89 -14.89 -27.30 -14.38
C VAL A 89 -15.38 -26.76 -15.72
N ASP A 90 -15.24 -27.54 -16.77
CA ASP A 90 -15.94 -27.32 -18.03
C ASP A 90 -17.38 -27.84 -17.91
N ALA A 91 -18.36 -26.93 -17.96
CA ALA A 91 -19.77 -27.27 -17.80
C ALA A 91 -20.34 -28.11 -18.91
N GLU A 92 -19.72 -28.14 -20.11
CA GLU A 92 -20.17 -28.92 -21.26
C GLU A 92 -19.66 -30.35 -21.21
N THR A 93 -18.38 -30.52 -20.88
CA THR A 93 -17.71 -31.84 -20.96
C THR A 93 -17.55 -32.52 -19.61
N GLY A 94 -17.65 -31.77 -18.51
CA GLY A 94 -17.32 -32.21 -17.16
C GLY A 94 -15.81 -32.38 -16.93
N ASP A 95 -14.95 -31.95 -17.87
CA ASP A 95 -13.49 -31.94 -17.68
C ASP A 95 -13.10 -31.01 -16.51
N THR A 96 -12.10 -31.42 -15.72
CA THR A 96 -11.70 -30.68 -14.54
C THR A 96 -10.21 -30.43 -14.49
N LEU A 97 -9.82 -29.27 -13.90
CA LEU A 97 -8.45 -28.94 -13.55
C LEU A 97 -8.39 -28.55 -12.09
N ILE A 98 -7.67 -29.30 -11.28
CA ILE A 98 -7.56 -29.08 -9.84
C ILE A 98 -6.18 -28.49 -9.51
N GLN A 99 -6.16 -27.39 -8.77
CA GLN A 99 -4.94 -26.73 -8.32
C GLN A 99 -5.03 -26.41 -6.84
N LYS A 100 -3.91 -26.53 -6.13
CA LYS A 100 -3.80 -26.11 -4.74
C LYS A 100 -3.30 -24.67 -4.66
N TRP A 101 -3.86 -23.93 -3.72
CA TRP A 101 -3.50 -22.56 -3.49
C TRP A 101 -3.50 -22.22 -1.99
N ALA A 102 -2.97 -21.07 -1.62
CA ALA A 102 -3.01 -20.60 -0.24
C ALA A 102 -3.26 -19.09 -0.19
N GLY A 103 -3.91 -18.66 0.87
CA GLY A 103 -4.12 -17.26 1.20
C GLY A 103 -3.79 -16.98 2.65
N SER A 104 -3.48 -15.73 2.95
CA SER A 104 -3.29 -15.28 4.32
C SER A 104 -4.01 -13.95 4.57
N GLY A 105 -4.46 -13.76 5.80
CA GLY A 105 -5.07 -12.51 6.25
C GLY A 105 -4.84 -12.32 7.73
N MET A 106 -4.62 -11.10 8.17
CA MET A 106 -4.39 -10.78 9.57
C MET A 106 -5.34 -9.67 10.01
N ASN A 107 -6.01 -9.86 11.12
CA ASN A 107 -6.87 -8.86 11.73
C ASN A 107 -7.12 -9.22 13.21
N ASP A 108 -7.63 -8.25 13.96
CA ASP A 108 -7.98 -8.40 15.38
C ASP A 108 -9.30 -9.16 15.63
N PHE A 109 -10.10 -9.44 14.58
CA PHE A 109 -11.38 -10.16 14.66
C PHE A 109 -11.56 -11.12 13.45
N ASP A 110 -12.83 -11.48 13.16
CA ASP A 110 -13.27 -12.38 12.08
C ASP A 110 -12.85 -11.95 10.66
N LYS A 111 -12.57 -10.67 10.47
CA LYS A 111 -12.16 -10.12 9.15
C LYS A 111 -10.88 -10.73 8.58
N GLY A 112 -10.01 -11.28 9.44
CA GLY A 112 -8.78 -11.93 9.01
C GLY A 112 -9.03 -13.11 8.10
N PHE A 113 -10.01 -13.97 8.44
CA PHE A 113 -10.40 -15.10 7.62
C PHE A 113 -10.99 -14.67 6.26
N GLY A 114 -11.95 -13.72 6.27
CA GLY A 114 -12.52 -13.18 5.03
C GLY A 114 -11.48 -12.52 4.14
N SER A 115 -10.50 -11.83 4.72
CA SER A 115 -9.36 -11.27 3.98
C SER A 115 -8.50 -12.36 3.35
N ALA A 116 -8.20 -13.45 4.08
CA ALA A 116 -7.42 -14.58 3.55
C ALA A 116 -8.09 -15.20 2.33
N LEU A 117 -9.41 -15.40 2.35
CA LEU A 117 -10.17 -15.93 1.23
C LEU A 117 -10.16 -14.97 0.02
N THR A 118 -10.54 -13.72 0.26
CA THR A 118 -10.67 -12.71 -0.81
C THR A 118 -9.33 -12.42 -1.49
N TYR A 119 -8.27 -12.23 -0.70
CA TYR A 119 -6.93 -12.01 -1.26
C TYR A 119 -6.37 -13.28 -1.91
N GLY A 120 -6.61 -14.45 -1.30
CA GLY A 120 -6.18 -15.73 -1.85
C GLY A 120 -6.75 -15.96 -3.24
N GLU A 121 -8.07 -15.86 -3.43
CA GLU A 121 -8.73 -16.01 -4.73
C GLU A 121 -8.27 -14.96 -5.74
N ARG A 122 -8.18 -13.69 -5.33
CA ARG A 122 -7.71 -12.62 -6.20
C ARG A 122 -6.30 -12.87 -6.72
N TYR A 123 -5.36 -13.19 -5.85
CA TYR A 123 -3.99 -13.49 -6.27
C TYR A 123 -3.89 -14.75 -7.11
N TYR A 124 -4.69 -15.78 -6.81
CA TYR A 124 -4.78 -16.97 -7.63
C TYR A 124 -5.17 -16.63 -9.07
N LEU A 125 -6.26 -15.90 -9.26
CA LEU A 125 -6.74 -15.49 -10.59
C LEU A 125 -5.72 -14.62 -11.32
N MET A 126 -5.11 -13.65 -10.63
CA MET A 126 -4.07 -12.82 -11.21
C MET A 126 -2.87 -13.62 -11.71
N LYS A 127 -2.39 -14.59 -10.92
CA LYS A 127 -1.27 -15.45 -11.32
C LYS A 127 -1.65 -16.42 -12.42
N LEU A 128 -2.83 -17.03 -12.35
CA LEU A 128 -3.33 -17.95 -13.39
C LEU A 128 -3.47 -17.26 -14.75
N PHE A 129 -4.00 -16.05 -14.77
CA PHE A 129 -4.22 -15.29 -16.02
C PHE A 129 -3.04 -14.38 -16.39
N HIS A 130 -1.92 -14.46 -15.67
CA HIS A 130 -0.74 -13.62 -15.90
C HIS A 130 -1.05 -12.11 -15.93
N ILE A 131 -1.94 -11.69 -15.04
CA ILE A 131 -2.27 -10.28 -14.86
C ILE A 131 -1.21 -9.68 -13.92
N GLN A 132 -0.37 -8.80 -14.47
CA GLN A 132 0.62 -8.07 -13.70
C GLN A 132 -0.03 -6.82 -13.09
N THR A 133 0.32 -6.51 -11.86
CA THR A 133 0.05 -5.21 -11.25
C THR A 133 1.39 -4.51 -11.02
N ASP A 134 1.43 -3.19 -11.13
CA ASP A 134 2.66 -2.42 -10.89
C ASP A 134 3.20 -2.63 -9.46
N SER A 135 2.33 -3.07 -8.54
CA SER A 135 2.73 -3.45 -7.18
C SER A 135 3.41 -4.81 -7.06
N ASP A 136 3.38 -5.64 -8.09
CA ASP A 136 4.03 -6.97 -8.08
C ASP A 136 5.51 -6.88 -8.47
N ASP A 137 5.94 -5.76 -9.03
CA ASP A 137 7.33 -5.48 -9.36
C ASP A 137 7.93 -4.59 -8.26
N VAL A 138 8.61 -5.21 -7.31
CA VAL A 138 9.31 -4.51 -6.21
C VAL A 138 10.36 -3.54 -6.77
N ASP A 139 10.92 -3.84 -7.95
CA ASP A 139 11.88 -2.98 -8.64
C ASP A 139 11.18 -1.79 -9.30
N ALA A 140 9.96 -1.96 -9.85
CA ALA A 140 9.16 -0.87 -10.41
C ALA A 140 8.75 0.15 -9.33
N VAL A 141 8.39 -0.31 -8.13
CA VAL A 141 8.07 0.58 -6.99
C VAL A 141 9.30 1.40 -6.57
N ASN A 142 10.48 0.81 -6.60
CA ASN A 142 11.72 1.50 -6.28
C ASN A 142 12.13 2.48 -7.40
N VAL A 143 11.93 2.12 -8.67
CA VAL A 143 12.19 2.99 -9.82
C VAL A 143 11.21 4.18 -9.83
N GLU A 144 9.93 3.94 -9.53
CA GLU A 144 8.93 5.02 -9.47
C GLU A 144 9.18 5.95 -8.27
N ARG A 145 9.54 5.42 -7.10
CA ARG A 145 10.02 6.24 -5.97
C ARG A 145 11.24 7.07 -6.32
N SER A 146 12.21 6.49 -7.02
CA SER A 146 13.40 7.21 -7.49
C SER A 146 13.04 8.29 -8.51
N ARG A 147 12.13 8.00 -9.46
CA ARG A 147 11.62 8.98 -10.42
C ARG A 147 10.84 10.12 -9.77
N ILE A 148 9.98 9.80 -8.78
CA ILE A 148 9.24 10.82 -8.02
C ILE A 148 10.21 11.70 -7.21
N MET A 149 11.27 11.12 -6.62
CA MET A 149 12.32 11.88 -5.95
C MET A 149 13.12 12.74 -6.93
N GLU A 150 13.53 12.20 -8.08
CA GLU A 150 14.22 12.95 -9.13
C GLU A 150 13.35 14.05 -9.75
N GLN A 151 12.06 13.81 -9.97
CA GLN A 151 11.11 14.84 -10.43
C GLN A 151 10.85 15.90 -9.36
N ALA A 152 10.83 15.54 -8.08
CA ALA A 152 10.74 16.48 -6.98
C ALA A 152 12.00 17.37 -6.91
N ASP A 153 13.18 16.82 -7.13
CA ASP A 153 14.44 17.56 -7.18
C ASP A 153 14.55 18.40 -8.47
N GLN A 154 14.12 17.89 -9.63
CA GLN A 154 14.10 18.63 -10.89
C GLN A 154 13.04 19.74 -10.89
N SER A 155 11.86 19.52 -10.31
CA SER A 155 10.85 20.57 -10.14
C SER A 155 11.28 21.63 -9.12
N ALA A 156 12.09 21.27 -8.15
CA ALA A 156 12.75 22.22 -7.25
C ALA A 156 13.81 23.06 -7.98
N SER A 157 14.46 22.49 -9.01
CA SER A 157 15.48 23.18 -9.82
C SER A 157 14.92 24.03 -10.96
N GLN A 158 13.70 23.70 -11.46
CA GLN A 158 13.10 24.40 -12.62
C GLN A 158 12.15 25.52 -12.23
N ASN A 159 11.92 25.78 -10.95
CA ASN A 159 11.06 26.89 -10.52
C ASN A 159 11.81 27.86 -9.57
N PRO A 160 12.72 28.69 -10.10
CA PRO A 160 13.48 29.67 -9.29
C PRO A 160 12.61 30.80 -8.71
N GLY A 161 11.30 30.79 -8.98
CA GLY A 161 10.36 31.85 -8.58
C GLY A 161 9.49 31.54 -7.34
N ARG A 162 9.52 30.31 -6.82
CA ARG A 162 8.86 29.98 -5.55
C ARG A 162 9.89 30.04 -4.43
N THR A 163 10.31 31.27 -4.06
CA THR A 163 11.03 31.50 -2.81
C THR A 163 10.20 30.89 -1.68
N ARG A 164 10.66 29.75 -1.14
CA ARG A 164 10.17 29.24 0.13
C ARG A 164 10.35 30.37 1.12
N LYS A 165 9.24 30.90 1.65
CA LYS A 165 9.27 32.05 2.57
C LYS A 165 10.10 31.63 3.77
N LYS A 166 11.37 32.07 3.84
CA LYS A 166 12.20 31.90 5.05
C LYS A 166 11.59 32.71 6.17
N PHE A 167 11.68 32.18 7.37
CA PHE A 167 11.25 32.94 8.55
C PHE A 167 12.02 34.24 8.66
N THR A 168 11.33 35.30 8.99
CA THR A 168 11.96 36.50 9.51
C THR A 168 12.60 36.20 10.88
N PRO A 169 13.57 36.97 11.34
CA PRO A 169 14.18 36.76 12.68
C PRO A 169 13.14 36.63 13.79
N ASP A 170 12.06 37.43 13.75
CA ASP A 170 11.00 37.41 14.75
C ASP A 170 10.10 36.17 14.62
N GLU A 171 9.80 35.72 13.40
CA GLU A 171 9.07 34.46 13.15
C GLU A 171 9.88 33.26 13.63
N TYR A 172 11.19 33.27 13.39
CA TYR A 172 12.12 32.22 13.84
C TYR A 172 12.15 32.18 15.40
N ALA A 173 12.35 33.30 16.05
CA ALA A 173 12.38 33.37 17.52
C ALA A 173 11.07 32.87 18.15
N ARG A 174 9.91 33.27 17.60
CA ARG A 174 8.60 32.77 18.05
C ARG A 174 8.45 31.26 17.83
N CYS A 175 8.93 30.73 16.70
CA CYS A 175 8.89 29.31 16.41
C CYS A 175 9.76 28.52 17.39
N VAL A 176 10.96 28.98 17.71
CA VAL A 176 11.85 28.38 18.71
C VAL A 176 11.22 28.41 20.11
N MET A 177 10.64 29.55 20.54
CA MET A 177 9.98 29.64 21.83
C MET A 177 8.79 28.70 21.95
N ALA A 178 7.93 28.63 20.93
CA ALA A 178 6.79 27.72 20.88
C ALA A 178 7.22 26.23 20.88
N ALA A 179 8.28 25.91 20.14
CA ALA A 179 8.87 24.56 20.15
C ALA A 179 9.44 24.20 21.53
N ALA A 180 10.10 25.16 22.22
CA ALA A 180 10.61 24.94 23.55
C ALA A 180 9.51 24.72 24.61
N GLN A 181 8.32 25.27 24.40
CA GLN A 181 7.13 25.06 25.21
C GLN A 181 6.31 23.80 24.81
N GLY A 182 6.71 23.10 23.75
CA GLY A 182 5.99 21.92 23.25
C GLY A 182 4.67 22.24 22.58
N LEU A 183 4.48 23.47 22.10
CA LEU A 183 3.25 23.90 21.43
C LEU A 183 3.22 23.41 20.00
N SER A 184 1.99 23.16 19.52
CA SER A 184 1.68 22.82 18.13
C SER A 184 0.85 23.94 17.49
N ASN A 185 0.85 24.03 16.15
CA ASN A 185 0.02 24.97 15.43
C ASN A 185 -1.46 24.54 15.42
N ALA A 186 -2.33 25.36 14.83
CA ALA A 186 -3.78 25.07 14.71
C ALA A 186 -4.10 23.79 13.90
N ARG A 187 -3.11 23.22 13.19
CA ARG A 187 -3.22 21.96 12.44
C ARG A 187 -2.65 20.75 13.21
N GLY A 188 -2.23 20.95 14.46
CA GLY A 188 -1.63 19.89 15.28
C GLY A 188 -0.16 19.58 14.95
N GLU A 189 0.49 20.37 14.09
CA GLU A 189 1.88 20.15 13.70
C GLU A 189 2.83 20.77 14.73
N THR A 190 3.90 20.05 15.05
CA THR A 190 4.96 20.59 15.92
C THR A 190 5.66 21.78 15.25
N MET A 191 6.19 22.69 16.04
CA MET A 191 6.93 23.85 15.51
C MET A 191 8.19 23.43 14.72
N ARG A 192 8.75 22.27 15.01
CA ARG A 192 9.85 21.70 14.22
C ARG A 192 9.40 21.30 12.81
N GLU A 193 8.23 20.68 12.67
CA GLU A 193 7.63 20.35 11.36
C GLU A 193 7.30 21.61 10.57
N VAL A 194 6.79 22.63 11.24
CA VAL A 194 6.53 23.95 10.63
C VAL A 194 7.84 24.58 10.11
N PHE A 195 8.94 24.48 10.89
CA PHE A 195 10.26 24.97 10.44
C PHE A 195 10.80 24.14 9.26
N LEU A 196 10.66 22.82 9.27
CA LEU A 196 11.09 21.94 8.17
C LEU A 196 10.45 22.31 6.82
N ARG A 197 9.23 22.85 6.81
CA ARG A 197 8.57 23.30 5.56
C ARG A 197 9.24 24.51 4.91
N THR A 198 10.04 25.28 5.65
CA THR A 198 10.80 26.39 5.06
C THR A 198 11.97 25.89 4.23
N GLY A 199 12.26 24.58 4.25
CA GLY A 199 13.38 23.94 3.55
C GLY A 199 14.73 24.38 4.12
N PRO A 200 14.95 24.23 5.45
CA PRO A 200 16.22 24.60 6.06
C PRO A 200 17.36 23.70 5.58
N THR A 201 18.57 24.25 5.53
CA THR A 201 19.79 23.45 5.39
C THR A 201 20.02 22.60 6.64
N ALA A 202 20.90 21.59 6.55
CA ALA A 202 21.24 20.74 7.70
C ALA A 202 21.83 21.58 8.85
N GLU A 203 22.58 22.65 8.54
CA GLU A 203 23.15 23.57 9.54
C GLU A 203 22.06 24.44 10.19
N GLU A 204 21.12 24.96 9.40
CA GLU A 204 19.98 25.76 9.92
C GLU A 204 19.08 24.90 10.82
N LEU A 205 18.87 23.61 10.47
CA LEU A 205 18.09 22.69 11.30
C LEU A 205 18.80 22.37 12.61
N LYS A 206 20.11 22.10 12.56
CA LYS A 206 20.93 21.86 13.75
C LYS A 206 20.95 23.09 14.68
N LYS A 207 21.03 24.29 14.10
CA LYS A 207 20.93 25.55 14.85
C LYS A 207 19.56 25.67 15.55
N PHE A 208 18.46 25.39 14.82
CA PHE A 208 17.11 25.44 15.39
C PHE A 208 16.96 24.48 16.58
N ASP A 209 17.38 23.22 16.43
CA ASP A 209 17.30 22.20 17.49
C ASP A 209 18.12 22.62 18.72
N ASN A 210 19.31 23.24 18.55
CA ASN A 210 20.13 23.75 19.63
C ASN A 210 19.47 24.97 20.33
N ASP A 211 18.89 25.89 19.56
CA ASP A 211 18.22 27.08 20.10
C ASP A 211 17.00 26.67 20.94
N VAL A 212 16.25 25.66 20.52
CA VAL A 212 15.12 25.07 21.27
C VAL A 212 15.61 24.46 22.59
N ILE A 213 16.71 23.69 22.59
CA ILE A 213 17.30 23.09 23.78
C ILE A 213 17.74 24.18 24.76
N ASN A 214 18.44 25.22 24.30
CA ASN A 214 18.92 26.31 25.11
C ASN A 214 17.75 27.11 25.73
N THR A 215 16.71 27.38 24.97
CA THR A 215 15.49 28.05 25.44
C THR A 215 14.76 27.23 26.51
N LYS A 216 14.70 25.91 26.39
CA LYS A 216 14.16 25.01 27.43
C LYS A 216 14.94 25.13 28.75
N LYS A 217 16.28 25.11 28.69
CA LYS A 217 17.13 25.22 29.86
C LYS A 217 16.95 26.54 30.58
N LEU A 218 16.84 27.65 29.84
CA LEU A 218 16.60 28.99 30.41
C LEU A 218 15.24 29.07 31.12
N ASN A 219 14.20 28.48 30.55
CA ASN A 219 12.86 28.43 31.16
C ASN A 219 12.78 27.57 32.42
N GLN A 220 13.69 26.59 32.60
CA GLN A 220 13.76 25.74 33.80
C GLN A 220 14.56 26.35 34.93
N ASN A 221 15.54 27.18 34.62
CA ASN A 221 16.41 27.85 35.62
C ASN A 221 15.86 29.21 36.12
N GLY A 222 14.73 29.67 35.58
CA GLY A 222 14.07 30.91 35.95
C GLY A 222 12.85 30.76 36.86
N LYS A 223 12.69 29.60 37.53
CA LYS A 223 11.64 29.33 38.52
C LYS A 223 12.22 29.17 39.91
#